data_b1c077f1908bbc1165b6569fce62384f
#
_entry.id   b1c077f1908bbc1165b6569fce62384f
#
_cell.length_a   1.000
_cell.length_b   1.000
_cell.length_c   1.000
_cell.angle_alpha   90.00
_cell.angle_beta   90.00
_cell.angle_gamma   90.00
#
_symmetry.space_group_name_H-M   'P 1'
#
loop_
_entity.id
_entity.type
_entity.pdbx_description
1 polymer ?
#
loop_
_entity_poly.entity_id
_entity_poly.type
_entity_poly.pdbx_seq_one_letter_code
_entity_poly.pdbx_strand_id
1 'polypeptide(L)'
;YLSFDADAAGVRAVERGIEMLSQIAEGIGIELRVIAIPGGKDPDECLRSGAAGVEAFNRAVTDAALMIDYQLEQAIKGIDVDLRTGRIEAARRVVPILALIKNAVGRGEYIRLWAMRLRVREEEILSDVSQYRRANRLDGARPAAGGGWRSGQGWGGNP
;
A
#
# COMPACT_ATOMS: atom_id res chain seq x y z
N TYR A 1 -4.69 14.69 0.13
CA TYR A 1 -3.36 14.90 -0.42
C TYR A 1 -2.36 15.05 0.70
N LEU A 2 -1.20 14.39 0.58
CA LEU A 2 -0.08 14.45 1.53
C LEU A 2 1.14 15.04 0.83
N SER A 3 1.79 16.02 1.44
CA SER A 3 3.05 16.57 1.00
C SER A 3 4.09 16.35 2.08
N PHE A 4 5.30 15.96 1.69
CA PHE A 4 6.39 15.65 2.60
C PHE A 4 7.62 16.44 2.23
N ASP A 5 8.37 16.87 3.25
CA ASP A 5 9.72 17.37 3.05
C ASP A 5 10.61 16.22 2.59
N ALA A 6 11.41 16.47 1.58
CA ALA A 6 12.27 15.45 0.96
C ALA A 6 13.47 15.03 1.84
N ASP A 7 13.50 15.42 3.12
CA ASP A 7 14.59 15.07 4.01
C ASP A 7 14.49 13.64 4.54
N ALA A 8 15.64 13.02 4.79
CA ALA A 8 15.73 11.61 5.22
C ALA A 8 15.15 11.33 6.62
N ALA A 9 14.90 12.36 7.43
CA ALA A 9 14.30 12.23 8.76
C ALA A 9 12.76 12.21 8.65
N GLY A 10 12.20 13.00 7.74
CA GLY A 10 10.78 13.02 7.43
C GLY A 10 10.30 11.68 6.86
N VAL A 11 11.07 11.06 5.97
CA VAL A 11 10.67 9.81 5.27
C VAL A 11 10.29 8.68 6.26
N ARG A 12 11.05 8.44 7.31
CA ARG A 12 10.77 7.34 8.27
C ARG A 12 9.62 7.61 9.23
N ALA A 13 9.41 8.86 9.64
CA ALA A 13 8.27 9.25 10.45
C ALA A 13 6.98 9.21 9.63
N VAL A 14 7.11 9.56 8.36
CA VAL A 14 6.07 9.55 7.35
C VAL A 14 5.65 8.12 7.01
N GLU A 15 6.58 7.17 6.82
CA GLU A 15 6.26 5.77 6.52
C GLU A 15 5.31 5.16 7.57
N ARG A 16 5.56 5.39 8.85
CA ARG A 16 4.67 4.94 9.92
C ARG A 16 3.32 5.67 9.98
N GLY A 17 3.32 6.98 9.73
CA GLY A 17 2.10 7.78 9.64
C GLY A 17 1.25 7.39 8.43
N ILE A 18 1.89 7.10 7.31
CA ILE A 18 1.28 6.62 6.08
C ILE A 18 0.57 5.28 6.30
N GLU A 19 1.21 4.31 6.95
CA GLU A 19 0.63 2.99 7.19
C GLU A 19 -0.65 3.11 8.03
N MET A 20 -0.64 3.94 9.06
CA MET A 20 -1.82 4.23 9.89
C MET A 20 -2.91 4.94 9.08
N LEU A 21 -2.56 5.98 8.32
CA LEU A 21 -3.50 6.74 7.50
C LEU A 21 -4.10 5.89 6.37
N SER A 22 -3.31 5.02 5.74
CA SER A 22 -3.80 4.11 4.70
C SER A 22 -4.84 3.14 5.23
N GLN A 23 -4.65 2.61 6.44
CA GLN A 23 -5.62 1.72 7.08
C GLN A 23 -6.95 2.43 7.38
N ILE A 24 -6.89 3.69 7.83
CA ILE A 24 -8.07 4.51 8.10
C ILE A 24 -8.76 4.88 6.78
N ALA A 25 -8.00 5.36 5.80
CA ALA A 25 -8.52 5.81 4.52
C ALA A 25 -9.24 4.70 3.76
N GLU A 26 -8.69 3.48 3.73
CA GLU A 26 -9.36 2.31 3.15
C GLU A 26 -10.68 1.98 3.87
N GLY A 27 -10.73 2.15 5.21
CA GLY A 27 -11.93 1.89 6.02
C GLY A 27 -13.09 2.83 5.72
N ILE A 28 -12.80 4.05 5.27
CA ILE A 28 -13.79 5.11 4.99
C ILE A 28 -13.88 5.49 3.51
N GLY A 29 -13.19 4.75 2.63
CA GLY A 29 -13.25 4.96 1.18
C GLY A 29 -12.54 6.23 0.69
N ILE A 30 -11.53 6.73 1.41
CA ILE A 30 -10.72 7.88 1.02
C ILE A 30 -9.48 7.41 0.26
N GLU A 31 -9.21 8.04 -0.87
CA GLU A 31 -8.01 7.85 -1.66
C GLU A 31 -6.91 8.81 -1.17
N LEU A 32 -5.75 8.26 -0.80
CA LEU A 32 -4.58 9.04 -0.40
C LEU A 32 -3.65 9.25 -1.60
N ARG A 33 -3.25 10.49 -1.84
CA ARG A 33 -2.30 10.88 -2.87
C ARG A 33 -1.12 11.64 -2.30
N VAL A 34 0.06 11.41 -2.86
CA VAL A 34 1.32 12.06 -2.49
C VAL A 34 1.66 13.12 -3.51
N ILE A 35 1.89 14.33 -3.02
CA ILE A 35 2.39 15.45 -3.82
C ILE A 35 3.91 15.44 -3.70
N ALA A 36 4.61 15.22 -4.81
CA ALA A 36 6.07 15.34 -4.91
C ALA A 36 6.41 16.72 -5.49
N ILE A 37 6.88 17.64 -4.62
CA ILE A 37 7.25 18.98 -5.06
C ILE A 37 8.63 18.93 -5.72
N PRO A 38 8.78 19.47 -6.94
CA PRO A 38 10.07 19.50 -7.63
C PRO A 38 11.15 20.22 -6.83
N GLY A 39 12.36 19.65 -6.80
CA GLY A 39 13.51 20.24 -6.10
C GLY A 39 13.56 20.01 -4.60
N GLY A 40 12.68 19.16 -4.05
CA GLY A 40 12.69 18.83 -2.63
C GLY A 40 12.30 19.99 -1.70
N LYS A 41 11.65 21.00 -2.26
CA LYS A 41 11.17 22.18 -1.52
C LYS A 41 9.91 21.84 -0.74
N ASP A 42 9.72 22.54 0.38
CA ASP A 42 8.42 22.52 1.04
C ASP A 42 7.37 23.29 0.21
N PRO A 43 6.06 23.06 0.45
CA PRO A 43 5.00 23.76 -0.26
C PRO A 43 5.08 25.29 -0.16
N ASP A 44 5.47 25.81 1.00
CA ASP A 44 5.58 27.26 1.24
C ASP A 44 6.75 27.87 0.42
N GLU A 45 7.91 27.24 0.44
CA GLU A 45 9.06 27.68 -0.37
C GLU A 45 8.74 27.63 -1.87
N CYS A 46 8.04 26.57 -2.32
CA CYS A 46 7.60 26.45 -3.70
C CYS A 46 6.67 27.60 -4.09
N LEU A 47 5.64 27.87 -3.30
CA LEU A 47 4.67 28.91 -3.57
C LEU A 47 5.25 30.34 -3.51
N ARG A 48 6.22 30.58 -2.61
CA ARG A 48 6.94 31.87 -2.51
C ARG A 48 7.84 32.15 -3.70
N SER A 49 8.15 31.18 -4.52
CA SER A 49 8.97 31.36 -5.72
C SER A 49 8.26 32.13 -6.85
N GLY A 50 7.09 32.71 -6.59
CA GLY A 50 6.30 33.52 -7.53
C GLY A 50 5.42 32.66 -8.46
N ALA A 51 5.03 33.23 -9.60
CA ALA A 51 4.07 32.59 -10.51
C ALA A 51 4.54 31.21 -11.01
N ALA A 52 5.83 31.05 -11.29
CA ALA A 52 6.41 29.77 -11.70
C ALA A 52 6.32 28.71 -10.58
N GLY A 53 6.47 29.12 -9.31
CA GLY A 53 6.30 28.22 -8.16
C GLY A 53 4.87 27.77 -7.98
N VAL A 54 3.91 28.67 -8.14
CA VAL A 54 2.46 28.35 -8.10
C VAL A 54 2.11 27.36 -9.23
N GLU A 55 2.61 27.58 -10.44
CA GLU A 55 2.39 26.64 -11.55
C GLU A 55 3.00 25.26 -11.30
N ALA A 56 4.24 25.23 -10.77
CA ALA A 56 4.91 23.99 -10.40
C ALA A 56 4.16 23.21 -9.31
N PHE A 57 3.65 23.91 -8.29
CA PHE A 57 2.82 23.30 -7.23
C PHE A 57 1.51 22.74 -7.79
N ASN A 58 0.78 23.51 -8.60
CA ASN A 58 -0.46 23.05 -9.22
C ASN A 58 -0.24 21.81 -10.10
N ARG A 59 0.87 21.77 -10.82
CA ARG A 59 1.27 20.59 -11.61
C ARG A 59 1.56 19.41 -10.70
N ALA A 60 2.31 19.59 -9.62
CA ALA A 60 2.59 18.55 -8.64
C ALA A 60 1.32 17.99 -7.98
N VAL A 61 0.30 18.82 -7.74
CA VAL A 61 -1.02 18.37 -7.26
C VAL A 61 -1.75 17.54 -8.32
N THR A 62 -1.70 17.96 -9.58
CA THR A 62 -2.34 17.24 -10.68
C THR A 62 -1.69 15.87 -10.90
N ASP A 63 -0.36 15.80 -10.79
CA ASP A 63 0.44 14.60 -11.01
C ASP A 63 0.61 13.75 -9.74
N ALA A 64 -0.09 14.10 -8.65
CA ALA A 64 0.03 13.41 -7.38
C ALA A 64 -0.28 11.91 -7.50
N ALA A 65 0.71 11.08 -7.17
CA ALA A 65 0.61 9.63 -7.24
C ALA A 65 -0.27 9.07 -6.12
N LEU A 66 -0.92 7.94 -6.36
CA LEU A 66 -1.53 7.17 -5.27
C LEU A 66 -0.46 6.81 -4.24
N MET A 67 -0.85 6.81 -2.97
CA MET A 67 0.06 6.48 -1.87
C MET A 67 0.75 5.14 -2.06
N ILE A 68 0.00 4.13 -2.51
CA ILE A 68 0.52 2.78 -2.75
C ILE A 68 1.58 2.78 -3.86
N ASP A 69 1.33 3.52 -4.94
CA ASP A 69 2.28 3.64 -6.05
C ASP A 69 3.57 4.32 -5.58
N TYR A 70 3.43 5.40 -4.82
CA TYR A 70 4.58 6.09 -4.23
C TYR A 70 5.41 5.17 -3.33
N GLN A 71 4.77 4.40 -2.44
CA GLN A 71 5.47 3.46 -1.56
C GLN A 71 6.22 2.38 -2.34
N LEU A 72 5.59 1.80 -3.35
CA LEU A 72 6.18 0.77 -4.19
C LEU A 72 7.38 1.30 -4.98
N GLU A 73 7.29 2.53 -5.54
CA GLU A 73 8.41 3.18 -6.23
C GLU A 73 9.57 3.49 -5.27
N GLN A 74 9.28 3.99 -4.07
CA GLN A 74 10.33 4.25 -3.08
C GLN A 74 11.02 2.96 -2.62
N ALA A 75 10.28 1.87 -2.48
CA ALA A 75 10.83 0.58 -2.05
C ALA A 75 11.91 0.04 -2.99
N ILE A 76 11.80 0.30 -4.29
CA ILE A 76 12.77 -0.17 -5.30
C ILE A 76 13.78 0.88 -5.74
N LYS A 77 13.71 2.08 -5.16
CA LYS A 77 14.61 3.17 -5.53
C LYS A 77 16.07 2.75 -5.36
N GLY A 78 16.87 2.94 -6.41
CA GLY A 78 18.28 2.56 -6.43
C GLY A 78 18.55 1.08 -6.67
N ILE A 79 17.52 0.25 -6.91
CA ILE A 79 17.69 -1.15 -7.28
C ILE A 79 17.68 -1.30 -8.79
N ASP A 80 18.70 -1.95 -9.33
CA ASP A 80 18.76 -2.31 -10.75
C ASP A 80 17.94 -3.59 -11.01
N VAL A 81 16.71 -3.42 -11.49
CA VAL A 81 15.80 -4.53 -11.80
C VAL A 81 16.15 -5.29 -13.08
N ASP A 82 17.10 -4.82 -13.87
CA ASP A 82 17.61 -5.57 -15.03
C ASP A 82 18.52 -6.73 -14.59
N LEU A 83 19.16 -6.60 -13.43
CA LEU A 83 19.92 -7.66 -12.80
C LEU A 83 19.00 -8.67 -12.08
N ARG A 84 19.33 -9.96 -12.17
CA ARG A 84 18.58 -11.02 -11.45
C ARG A 84 18.56 -10.78 -9.94
N THR A 85 19.69 -10.38 -9.36
CA THR A 85 19.81 -10.07 -7.93
C THR A 85 18.95 -8.87 -7.53
N GLY A 86 18.91 -7.84 -8.39
CA GLY A 86 18.06 -6.66 -8.18
C GLY A 86 16.58 -7.01 -8.23
N ARG A 87 16.13 -7.89 -9.15
CA ARG A 87 14.74 -8.36 -9.17
C ARG A 87 14.34 -9.09 -7.91
N ILE A 88 15.21 -9.95 -7.38
CA ILE A 88 14.97 -10.67 -6.13
C ILE A 88 14.86 -9.68 -4.96
N GLU A 89 15.77 -8.71 -4.89
CA GLU A 89 15.74 -7.69 -3.83
C GLU A 89 14.51 -6.79 -3.95
N ALA A 90 14.16 -6.36 -5.16
CA ALA A 90 12.95 -5.59 -5.42
C ALA A 90 11.69 -6.37 -5.01
N ALA A 91 11.57 -7.64 -5.37
CA ALA A 91 10.45 -8.49 -4.95
C ALA A 91 10.33 -8.56 -3.42
N ARG A 92 11.44 -8.75 -2.71
CA ARG A 92 11.44 -8.77 -1.23
C ARG A 92 10.90 -7.48 -0.62
N ARG A 93 11.15 -6.32 -1.26
CA ARG A 93 10.70 -5.02 -0.76
C ARG A 93 9.25 -4.70 -1.12
N VAL A 94 8.79 -5.11 -2.30
CA VAL A 94 7.42 -4.83 -2.73
C VAL A 94 6.39 -5.79 -2.13
N VAL A 95 6.74 -7.05 -1.88
CA VAL A 95 5.83 -8.07 -1.34
C VAL A 95 5.15 -7.64 -0.04
N PRO A 96 5.84 -7.10 0.98
CA PRO A 96 5.20 -6.60 2.20
C PRO A 96 4.16 -5.51 1.92
N ILE A 97 4.46 -4.58 1.01
CA ILE A 97 3.56 -3.47 0.66
C ILE A 97 2.32 -4.00 -0.05
N LEU A 98 2.49 -4.88 -1.05
CA LEU A 98 1.39 -5.53 -1.76
C LEU A 98 0.49 -6.33 -0.81
N ALA A 99 1.09 -6.97 0.19
CA ALA A 99 0.37 -7.76 1.18
C ALA A 99 -0.58 -6.93 2.07
N LEU A 100 -0.29 -5.65 2.27
CA LEU A 100 -1.11 -4.73 3.07
C LEU A 100 -2.38 -4.29 2.34
N ILE A 101 -2.46 -4.39 1.01
CA ILE A 101 -3.65 -4.04 0.24
C ILE A 101 -4.79 -4.98 0.65
N LYS A 102 -5.86 -4.43 1.26
CA LYS A 102 -6.98 -5.22 1.78
C LYS A 102 -7.90 -5.72 0.67
N ASN A 103 -8.23 -4.84 -0.29
CA ASN A 103 -9.08 -5.20 -1.42
C ASN A 103 -8.39 -6.27 -2.27
N ALA A 104 -9.02 -7.46 -2.39
CA ALA A 104 -8.43 -8.60 -3.09
C ALA A 104 -8.27 -8.35 -4.60
N VAL A 105 -9.21 -7.64 -5.23
CA VAL A 105 -9.14 -7.30 -6.66
C VAL A 105 -8.01 -6.29 -6.89
N GLY A 106 -7.98 -5.20 -6.12
CA GLY A 106 -6.90 -4.21 -6.21
C GLY A 106 -5.53 -4.84 -5.97
N ARG A 107 -5.41 -5.70 -4.97
CA ARG A 107 -4.16 -6.44 -4.70
C ARG A 107 -3.76 -7.31 -5.90
N GLY A 108 -4.69 -8.01 -6.53
CA GLY A 108 -4.43 -8.81 -7.72
C GLY A 108 -3.91 -7.97 -8.88
N GLU A 109 -4.50 -6.81 -9.14
CA GLU A 109 -4.04 -5.90 -10.19
C GLU A 109 -2.62 -5.38 -9.91
N TYR A 110 -2.31 -5.00 -8.67
CA TYR A 110 -0.96 -4.60 -8.29
C TYR A 110 0.05 -5.74 -8.39
N ILE A 111 -0.31 -6.97 -8.01
CA ILE A 111 0.55 -8.15 -8.17
C ILE A 111 0.89 -8.37 -9.64
N ARG A 112 -0.11 -8.31 -10.54
CA ARG A 112 0.10 -8.46 -11.98
C ARG A 112 1.03 -7.38 -12.53
N LEU A 113 0.76 -6.10 -12.19
CA LEU A 113 1.57 -4.97 -12.62
C LEU A 113 3.03 -5.12 -12.20
N TRP A 114 3.26 -5.49 -10.93
CA TRP A 114 4.60 -5.60 -10.39
C TRP A 114 5.33 -6.85 -10.85
N ALA A 115 4.65 -7.97 -11.08
CA ALA A 115 5.22 -9.15 -11.70
C ALA A 115 5.75 -8.82 -13.11
N MET A 116 4.97 -8.11 -13.92
CA MET A 116 5.39 -7.62 -15.23
C MET A 116 6.62 -6.72 -15.13
N ARG A 117 6.59 -5.74 -14.23
CA ARG A 117 7.68 -4.78 -14.03
C ARG A 117 8.99 -5.44 -13.61
N LEU A 118 8.91 -6.42 -12.71
CA LEU A 118 10.06 -7.19 -12.23
C LEU A 118 10.47 -8.33 -13.17
N ARG A 119 9.70 -8.57 -14.24
CA ARG A 119 9.92 -9.67 -15.19
C ARG A 119 10.00 -11.03 -14.50
N VAL A 120 9.08 -11.27 -13.57
CA VAL A 120 8.86 -12.53 -12.87
C VAL A 120 7.44 -13.04 -13.15
N ARG A 121 7.16 -14.29 -12.80
CA ARG A 121 5.81 -14.82 -12.98
C ARG A 121 4.87 -14.28 -11.90
N GLU A 122 3.63 -14.01 -12.27
CA GLU A 122 2.60 -13.51 -11.37
C GLU A 122 2.38 -14.45 -10.18
N GLU A 123 2.40 -15.76 -10.44
CA GLU A 123 2.20 -16.80 -9.43
C GLU A 123 3.30 -16.76 -8.34
N GLU A 124 4.52 -16.37 -8.69
CA GLU A 124 5.64 -16.24 -7.75
C GLU A 124 5.36 -15.09 -6.77
N ILE A 125 5.01 -13.91 -7.26
CA ILE A 125 4.65 -12.77 -6.40
C ILE A 125 3.39 -13.07 -5.59
N LEU A 126 2.37 -13.69 -6.19
CA LEU A 126 1.14 -14.07 -5.51
C LEU A 126 1.42 -15.05 -4.36
N SER A 127 2.30 -16.03 -4.59
CA SER A 127 2.72 -17.00 -3.57
C SER A 127 3.40 -16.30 -2.39
N ASP A 128 4.37 -15.42 -2.67
CA ASP A 128 5.11 -14.68 -1.65
C ASP A 128 4.20 -13.74 -0.85
N VAL A 129 3.31 -13.01 -1.52
CA VAL A 129 2.29 -12.15 -0.88
C VAL A 129 1.38 -12.98 0.02
N SER A 130 0.91 -14.13 -0.46
CA SER A 130 0.04 -15.03 0.32
C SER A 130 0.75 -15.61 1.53
N GLN A 131 2.03 -15.96 1.40
CA GLN A 131 2.86 -16.43 2.50
C GLN A 131 3.08 -15.33 3.54
N TYR A 132 3.42 -14.11 3.09
CA TYR A 132 3.59 -12.95 3.97
C TYR A 132 2.31 -12.65 4.75
N ARG A 133 1.14 -12.63 4.08
CA ARG A 133 -0.16 -12.39 4.72
C ARG A 133 -0.47 -13.43 5.80
N ARG A 134 -0.23 -14.72 5.52
CA ARG A 134 -0.41 -15.79 6.51
C ARG A 134 0.52 -15.63 7.72
N ALA A 135 1.81 -15.37 7.47
CA ALA A 135 2.81 -15.20 8.53
C ALA A 135 2.48 -14.02 9.45
N ASN A 136 1.92 -12.93 8.89
CA ASN A 136 1.58 -11.70 9.62
C ASN A 136 0.10 -11.63 10.03
N ARG A 137 -0.68 -12.70 9.84
CA ARG A 137 -2.11 -12.78 10.19
C ARG A 137 -2.96 -11.67 9.58
N LEU A 138 -2.62 -11.21 8.37
CA LEU A 138 -3.32 -10.12 7.70
C LEU A 138 -4.67 -10.55 7.11
N ASP A 139 -4.93 -11.84 7.00
CA ASP A 139 -6.18 -12.38 6.44
C ASP A 139 -7.30 -12.53 7.49
N GLY A 140 -7.23 -11.82 8.61
CA GLY A 140 -8.20 -11.88 9.71
C GLY A 140 -8.40 -13.32 10.24
N ALA A 141 -8.44 -13.54 11.52
CA ALA A 141 -8.89 -14.83 12.05
C ALA A 141 -10.27 -15.13 11.44
N ARG A 142 -10.38 -16.21 10.65
CA ARG A 142 -11.70 -16.76 10.31
C ARG A 142 -12.45 -16.87 11.63
N PRO A 143 -13.67 -16.33 11.76
CA PRO A 143 -14.46 -16.62 12.94
C PRO A 143 -14.47 -18.15 13.04
N ALA A 144 -14.10 -18.67 14.21
CA ALA A 144 -14.11 -20.08 14.47
C ALA A 144 -15.49 -20.59 14.08
N ALA A 145 -15.56 -21.38 13.03
CA ALA A 145 -16.74 -22.12 12.68
C ALA A 145 -16.96 -23.14 13.80
N GLY A 146 -17.86 -22.83 14.72
CA GLY A 146 -18.05 -23.70 15.89
C GLY A 146 -19.02 -23.11 16.90
N GLY A 147 -20.19 -22.77 16.50
CA GLY A 147 -21.35 -22.61 17.34
C GLY A 147 -22.46 -23.43 16.74
N GLY A 148 -22.40 -24.76 16.91
CA GLY A 148 -23.49 -25.63 16.53
C GLY A 148 -24.77 -25.16 17.19
N TRP A 149 -25.74 -24.82 16.36
CA TRP A 149 -27.12 -24.69 16.81
C TRP A 149 -27.52 -26.06 17.33
N ARG A 150 -27.48 -26.26 18.65
CA ARG A 150 -28.18 -27.36 19.28
C ARG A 150 -29.67 -27.08 19.11
N SER A 151 -30.30 -27.76 18.18
CA SER A 151 -31.73 -27.92 18.12
C SER A 151 -32.18 -28.56 19.43
N GLY A 152 -32.62 -27.75 20.38
CA GLY A 152 -33.33 -28.22 21.57
C GLY A 152 -34.72 -28.75 21.14
N GLN A 153 -34.82 -30.05 20.97
CA GLN A 153 -36.09 -30.74 21.03
C GLN A 153 -36.54 -30.77 22.50
N GLY A 154 -37.81 -30.52 22.69
CA GLY A 154 -38.42 -30.80 23.98
C GLY A 154 -39.62 -29.95 24.34
N TRP A 155 -40.64 -29.93 23.48
CA TRP A 155 -42.01 -29.73 23.96
C TRP A 155 -42.70 -31.07 24.02
N GLY A 156 -42.64 -31.70 25.19
CA GLY A 156 -43.53 -32.78 25.56
C GLY A 156 -44.60 -32.20 26.47
N GLY A 157 -45.81 -32.07 25.90
CA GLY A 157 -46.98 -31.82 26.68
C GLY A 157 -47.53 -33.10 27.30
N ASN A 158 -48.21 -32.97 28.37
CA ASN A 158 -49.47 -33.65 28.65
C ASN A 158 -49.65 -33.95 30.14
N PRO A 159 -50.81 -34.26 30.61
CA PRO A 159 -52.18 -33.88 30.26
C PRO A 159 -52.79 -32.97 31.29
#